data_d2a7e9c9fb2e33bcadb10af6884c5620
#
_entry.id   d2a7e9c9fb2e33bcadb10af6884c5620
#
_cell.length_a   1.000
_cell.length_b   1.000
_cell.length_c   1.000
_cell.angle_alpha   90.00
_cell.angle_beta   90.00
_cell.angle_gamma   90.00
#
_symmetry.space_group_name_H-M   'P 1'
#
loop_
_entity.id
_entity.type
_entity.pdbx_description
1 polymer ?
#
loop_
_entity_poly.entity_id
_entity_poly.type
_entity_poly.pdbx_seq_one_letter_code
_entity_poly.pdbx_strand_id
1 'polypeptide(L)'
;MLRFPGEEIVTLELVHRPAGEPVDVGTGFSHLVVQAEDLVATIAALSQAGLRPSPAEFPGGPNGPQTSWLTDPDGYRIELVQWPPGHPDGITDADFR
;
A
#
# COMPACT_ATOMS: atom_id res chain seq x y z
N MET A 1 9.16 12.80 -5.21
CA MET A 1 9.60 11.57 -4.53
C MET A 1 8.78 11.36 -3.26
N LEU A 2 8.45 10.13 -2.97
CA LEU A 2 7.64 9.78 -1.80
C LEU A 2 8.48 9.00 -0.79
N ARG A 3 8.42 9.40 0.47
CA ARG A 3 9.07 8.73 1.58
C ARG A 3 8.02 8.48 2.66
N PHE A 4 7.99 7.26 3.20
CA PHE A 4 7.09 6.93 4.29
C PHE A 4 7.54 7.59 5.59
N PRO A 5 6.60 7.98 6.46
CA PRO A 5 6.99 8.58 7.75
C PRO A 5 7.94 7.67 8.53
N GLY A 6 9.02 8.25 9.07
CA GLY A 6 10.04 7.52 9.82
C GLY A 6 11.13 6.87 8.98
N GLU A 7 11.01 6.85 7.67
CA GLU A 7 12.03 6.30 6.76
C GLU A 7 12.98 7.39 6.28
N GLU A 8 14.26 7.05 6.19
CA GLU A 8 15.29 7.93 5.63
C GLU A 8 15.50 7.69 4.14
N ILE A 9 15.10 6.53 3.64
CA ILE A 9 15.29 6.12 2.25
C ILE A 9 14.02 6.41 1.46
N VAL A 10 14.17 7.06 0.31
CA VAL A 10 13.07 7.26 -0.65
C VAL A 10 12.88 5.95 -1.41
N THR A 11 11.69 5.37 -1.32
CA THR A 11 11.39 4.07 -1.92
C THR A 11 10.44 4.15 -3.10
N LEU A 12 9.77 5.30 -3.30
CA LEU A 12 8.81 5.49 -4.37
C LEU A 12 8.85 6.93 -4.87
N GLU A 13 8.89 7.11 -6.18
CA GLU A 13 8.79 8.41 -6.81
C GLU A 13 7.48 8.49 -7.60
N LEU A 14 6.69 9.51 -7.32
CA LEU A 14 5.49 9.84 -8.08
C LEU A 14 5.79 10.99 -9.02
N VAL A 15 5.42 10.83 -10.30
CA VAL A 15 5.60 11.83 -11.34
C VAL A 15 4.23 12.29 -11.82
N HIS A 16 3.99 13.61 -11.73
CA HIS A 16 2.76 14.22 -12.21
C HIS A 16 2.99 14.84 -13.58
N ARG A 17 2.16 14.45 -14.56
CA ARG A 17 2.20 14.98 -15.93
C ARG A 17 0.83 15.58 -16.28
N PRO A 18 0.57 16.85 -15.93
CA PRO A 18 -0.77 17.42 -16.05
C PRO A 18 -1.28 17.53 -17.49
N ALA A 19 -0.39 17.57 -18.48
CA ALA A 19 -0.74 17.67 -19.89
C ALA A 19 -0.70 16.31 -20.60
N GLY A 20 -0.54 15.21 -19.85
CA GLY A 20 -0.47 13.87 -20.42
C GLY A 20 -1.81 13.32 -20.85
N GLU A 21 -1.78 12.28 -21.69
CA GLU A 21 -2.96 11.52 -22.05
C GLU A 21 -3.42 10.64 -20.89
N PRO A 22 -4.68 10.14 -20.90
CA PRO A 22 -5.13 9.17 -19.92
C PRO A 22 -4.17 7.98 -19.82
N VAL A 23 -3.92 7.52 -18.60
CA VAL A 23 -3.00 6.41 -18.36
C VAL A 23 -3.66 5.09 -18.75
N ASP A 24 -2.93 4.30 -19.55
CA ASP A 24 -3.27 2.90 -19.81
C ASP A 24 -2.35 2.02 -18.97
N VAL A 25 -2.90 1.38 -17.95
CA VAL A 25 -2.13 0.50 -17.05
C VAL A 25 -1.63 -0.75 -17.78
N GLY A 26 -2.36 -1.22 -18.81
CA GLY A 26 -2.00 -2.42 -19.54
C GLY A 26 -2.23 -3.71 -18.75
N THR A 27 -1.70 -4.81 -19.25
CA THR A 27 -1.88 -6.15 -18.67
C THR A 27 -0.62 -6.71 -18.02
N GLY A 28 0.52 -6.08 -18.22
CA GLY A 28 1.80 -6.56 -17.71
C GLY A 28 2.06 -6.19 -16.24
N PHE A 29 1.43 -5.12 -15.78
CA PHE A 29 1.57 -4.64 -14.40
C PHE A 29 0.32 -5.01 -13.61
N SER A 30 0.49 -5.57 -12.41
CA SER A 30 -0.62 -5.96 -11.55
C SER A 30 -0.94 -4.87 -10.52
N HIS A 31 -0.06 -4.65 -9.55
CA HIS A 31 -0.32 -3.72 -8.46
C HIS A 31 0.97 -3.41 -7.70
N LEU A 32 0.93 -2.34 -6.90
CA LEU A 32 1.92 -2.06 -5.86
C LEU A 32 1.50 -2.71 -4.57
N VAL A 33 2.47 -3.11 -3.76
CA VAL A 33 2.23 -3.61 -2.40
C VAL A 33 2.87 -2.66 -1.41
N VAL A 34 2.08 -2.21 -0.42
CA VAL A 34 2.56 -1.35 0.66
C VAL A 34 2.31 -2.09 1.97
N GLN A 35 3.35 -2.31 2.75
CA GLN A 35 3.21 -2.92 4.06
C GLN A 35 2.83 -1.87 5.11
N ALA A 36 1.91 -2.24 5.98
CA ALA A 36 1.50 -1.43 7.12
C ALA A 36 1.73 -2.23 8.41
N GLU A 37 2.21 -1.57 9.46
CA GLU A 37 2.38 -2.21 10.77
C GLU A 37 1.04 -2.39 11.49
N ASP A 38 0.09 -1.49 11.25
CA ASP A 38 -1.28 -1.56 11.78
C ASP A 38 -2.24 -1.23 10.64
N LEU A 39 -2.76 -2.24 9.98
CA LEU A 39 -3.62 -2.07 8.81
C LEU A 39 -4.94 -1.39 9.17
N VAL A 40 -5.55 -1.75 10.29
CA VAL A 40 -6.83 -1.16 10.71
C VAL A 40 -6.66 0.35 10.95
N ALA A 41 -5.60 0.76 11.64
CA ALA A 41 -5.29 2.17 11.84
C ALA A 41 -4.99 2.89 10.53
N THR A 42 -4.28 2.24 9.63
CA THR A 42 -3.97 2.78 8.30
C THR A 42 -5.24 3.01 7.48
N ILE A 43 -6.15 2.03 7.46
CA ILE A 43 -7.45 2.16 6.78
C ILE A 43 -8.24 3.33 7.36
N ALA A 44 -8.26 3.48 8.68
CA ALA A 44 -8.97 4.58 9.33
C ALA A 44 -8.38 5.94 8.93
N ALA A 45 -7.06 6.06 8.92
CA ALA A 45 -6.38 7.30 8.54
C ALA A 45 -6.64 7.66 7.07
N LEU A 46 -6.59 6.68 6.17
CA LEU A 46 -6.88 6.89 4.75
C LEU A 46 -8.33 7.29 4.53
N SER A 47 -9.26 6.66 5.25
CA SER A 47 -10.68 7.00 5.15
C SER A 47 -10.95 8.44 5.61
N GLN A 48 -10.27 8.89 6.68
CA GLN A 48 -10.37 10.27 7.16
C GLN A 48 -9.80 11.27 6.15
N ALA A 49 -8.82 10.84 5.35
CA ALA A 49 -8.25 11.66 4.27
C ALA A 49 -9.12 11.68 3.01
N GLY A 50 -10.26 11.03 3.00
CA GLY A 50 -11.19 11.00 1.87
C GLY A 50 -10.98 9.86 0.89
N LEU A 51 -10.07 8.94 1.18
CA LEU A 51 -9.85 7.76 0.36
C LEU A 51 -10.83 6.64 0.74
N ARG A 52 -10.91 5.62 -0.10
CA ARG A 52 -11.87 4.53 0.10
C ARG A 52 -11.19 3.17 0.02
N PRO A 53 -10.34 2.81 1.00
CA PRO A 53 -9.78 1.47 1.04
C PRO A 53 -10.87 0.43 1.25
N SER A 54 -10.67 -0.77 0.69
CA SER A 54 -11.59 -1.87 0.94
C SER A 54 -11.50 -2.32 2.41
N PRO A 55 -12.53 -2.99 2.95
CA PRO A 55 -12.45 -3.55 4.30
C PRO A 55 -11.27 -4.50 4.45
N ALA A 56 -10.68 -4.56 5.64
CA ALA A 56 -9.60 -5.48 5.92
C ALA A 56 -10.09 -6.92 5.85
N GLU A 57 -9.34 -7.77 5.16
CA GLU A 57 -9.67 -9.18 4.95
C GLU A 57 -8.45 -10.06 5.19
N PHE A 58 -8.69 -11.34 5.46
CA PHE A 58 -7.65 -12.36 5.57
C PHE A 58 -7.84 -13.37 4.42
N PRO A 59 -7.35 -13.07 3.20
CA PRO A 59 -7.60 -13.93 2.04
C PRO A 59 -7.03 -15.35 2.18
N GLY A 60 -5.98 -15.51 2.95
CA GLY A 60 -5.37 -16.81 3.24
C GLY A 60 -5.71 -17.38 4.61
N GLY A 61 -6.69 -16.79 5.33
CA GLY A 61 -7.06 -17.21 6.68
C GLY A 61 -6.38 -16.40 7.79
N PRO A 62 -6.79 -16.61 9.06
CA PRO A 62 -6.40 -15.73 10.17
C PRO A 62 -4.90 -15.80 10.53
N ASN A 63 -4.18 -16.80 10.07
CA ASN A 63 -2.74 -16.92 10.30
C ASN A 63 -1.89 -16.31 9.17
N GLY A 64 -2.53 -15.83 8.11
CA GLY A 64 -1.87 -15.19 6.99
C GLY A 64 -1.92 -13.67 7.09
N PRO A 65 -1.53 -12.98 6.01
CA PRO A 65 -1.56 -11.52 5.98
C PRO A 65 -2.99 -11.00 5.96
N GLN A 66 -3.17 -9.82 6.56
CA GLN A 66 -4.39 -9.04 6.43
C GLN A 66 -4.20 -8.03 5.30
N THR A 67 -5.19 -7.87 4.44
CA THR A 67 -5.07 -7.02 3.25
C THR A 67 -6.23 -6.06 3.10
N SER A 68 -5.96 -4.95 2.42
CA SER A 68 -6.96 -3.99 1.94
C SER A 68 -6.48 -3.45 0.59
N TRP A 69 -7.39 -2.93 -0.22
CA TRP A 69 -7.09 -2.47 -1.55
C TRP A 69 -7.50 -1.01 -1.76
N LEU A 70 -6.66 -0.29 -2.47
CA LEU A 70 -6.96 1.05 -3.01
C LEU A 70 -6.77 1.03 -4.51
N THR A 71 -7.49 1.91 -5.20
CA THR A 71 -7.25 2.22 -6.60
C THR A 71 -6.95 3.71 -6.71
N ASP A 72 -5.86 4.06 -7.37
CA ASP A 72 -5.54 5.47 -7.58
C ASP A 72 -6.37 6.06 -8.72
N PRO A 73 -6.33 7.40 -8.93
CA PRO A 73 -7.13 8.04 -9.98
C PRO A 73 -6.80 7.56 -11.40
N ASP A 74 -5.61 7.02 -11.63
CA ASP A 74 -5.18 6.52 -12.93
C ASP A 74 -5.49 5.02 -13.13
N GLY A 75 -6.10 4.36 -12.15
CA GLY A 75 -6.49 2.97 -12.22
C GLY A 75 -5.45 1.98 -11.68
N TYR A 76 -4.33 2.45 -11.16
CA TYR A 76 -3.35 1.57 -10.52
C TYR A 76 -3.91 1.06 -9.20
N ARG A 77 -3.73 -0.26 -8.97
CA ARG A 77 -4.16 -0.88 -7.73
C ARG A 77 -3.02 -0.91 -6.72
N ILE A 78 -3.36 -0.66 -5.47
CA ILE A 78 -2.42 -0.67 -4.35
C ILE A 78 -2.97 -1.65 -3.31
N GLU A 79 -2.17 -2.67 -3.01
CA GLU A 79 -2.48 -3.61 -1.94
C GLU A 79 -1.81 -3.15 -0.65
N LEU A 80 -2.61 -2.97 0.40
CA LEU A 80 -2.11 -2.69 1.74
C LEU A 80 -2.05 -4.02 2.48
N VAL A 81 -0.90 -4.32 3.07
CA VAL A 81 -0.66 -5.64 3.68
C VAL A 81 -0.09 -5.46 5.08
N GLN A 82 -0.69 -6.19 6.04
CA GLN A 82 -0.11 -6.37 7.36
C GLN A 82 0.21 -7.84 7.55
N TRP A 83 1.48 -8.17 7.71
CA TRP A 83 1.91 -9.51 8.02
C TRP A 83 1.79 -9.80 9.52
N PRO A 84 1.54 -11.06 9.91
CA PRO A 84 1.56 -11.42 11.33
C PRO A 84 2.91 -11.10 11.97
N PRO A 85 2.94 -10.76 13.26
CA PRO A 85 4.20 -10.49 13.97
C PRO A 85 5.20 -11.64 13.81
N GLY A 86 6.45 -11.30 13.49
CA GLY A 86 7.51 -12.30 13.30
C GLY A 86 7.48 -13.07 11.99
N HIS A 87 6.57 -12.75 11.08
CA HIS A 87 6.52 -13.41 9.78
C HIS A 87 7.75 -13.05 8.93
N PRO A 88 8.37 -14.03 8.21
CA PRO A 88 9.58 -13.76 7.41
C PRO A 88 9.41 -12.70 6.34
N ASP A 89 8.20 -12.57 5.77
CA ASP A 89 7.91 -11.58 4.72
C ASP A 89 7.52 -10.22 5.29
N GLY A 90 7.30 -10.12 6.60
CA GLY A 90 6.99 -8.87 7.28
C GLY A 90 8.22 -8.00 7.41
N ILE A 91 8.08 -6.71 7.07
CA ILE A 91 9.15 -5.71 7.20
C ILE A 91 8.71 -4.69 8.24
N THR A 92 9.60 -4.39 9.19
CA THR A 92 9.34 -3.41 10.24
C THR A 92 10.39 -2.29 10.18
N ASP A 93 10.18 -1.22 10.95
CA ASP A 93 11.16 -0.14 11.06
C ASP A 93 12.55 -0.64 11.46
N ALA A 94 12.63 -1.69 12.25
CA ALA A 94 13.90 -2.27 12.67
C ALA A 94 14.73 -2.82 11.51
N ASP A 95 14.09 -3.24 10.41
CA ASP A 95 14.78 -3.78 9.24
C ASP A 95 15.52 -2.70 8.44
N PHE A 96 15.22 -1.43 8.70
CA PHE A 96 15.85 -0.29 8.02
C PHE A 96 16.89 0.43 8.88
N ARG A 97 17.24 -0.13 10.01
CA ARG A 97 18.18 0.48 10.97
C ARG A 97 19.51 -0.25 11.03
#